data_ef9a7cdb76737cbe195c4cef9dfb209a
#
_entry.id   ef9a7cdb76737cbe195c4cef9dfb209a
#
_cell.length_a   1.000
_cell.length_b   1.000
_cell.length_c   1.000
_cell.angle_alpha   90.00
_cell.angle_beta   90.00
_cell.angle_gamma   90.00
#
_symmetry.space_group_name_H-M   'P 1'
#
loop_
_entity.id
_entity.type
_entity.pdbx_description
1 polymer ?
#
loop_
_entity_poly.entity_id
_entity_poly.type
_entity_poly.pdbx_seq_one_letter_code
_entity_poly.pdbx_strand_id
1 'polypeptide(L)'
;MALRPVSVTQLNEYISRVLQTDPLLGNISVTGEISNLKYHSTGHIYFSLIDEGSKINCFLPSSYAEKLQWQLGDGMEIVVRGYINVFKKGGTYTLFVRSIEVSGEGNLAQAFQLLKDKLDQEGLFRPDHKKPIPVYPKKVGIVTSETGAAVRDILKIIQSRTKMVDVILFPVLVLGEAAAADIAGMIDYINANYDDVDTLIVGRGGGSMEDLWAFNEEIVARAIYRSRIPVISAVGHEIDFTIADFVADRRAETPTAAAEMAVPDSAKLEEKIRMYRDSLLLALDNKVKYQKLLTQQYREELNVLLRKRLDDERYKLERCRLILEENRPEKILDKGYAILETAEGQVVTSITCVKEGQRFRLRMKDGTVMFLAGKVWEEGVDNDL
;
A
#
# COMPACT_ATOMS: atom_id res chain seq x y z
N MET A 1 42.52 80.08 -0.30
CA MET A 1 42.18 80.23 1.13
C MET A 1 42.89 79.17 1.90
N ALA A 2 43.86 79.49 2.77
CA ALA A 2 44.45 78.50 3.69
C ALA A 2 43.45 78.12 4.76
N LEU A 3 43.07 76.82 4.77
CA LEU A 3 42.21 76.28 5.82
C LEU A 3 42.92 76.37 7.18
N ARG A 4 42.36 77.05 8.14
CA ARG A 4 42.90 77.06 9.50
C ARG A 4 42.83 75.64 10.06
N PRO A 5 43.90 75.10 10.68
CA PRO A 5 43.87 73.78 11.31
C PRO A 5 42.89 73.81 12.45
N VAL A 6 42.02 72.76 12.51
CA VAL A 6 41.07 72.52 13.59
C VAL A 6 41.59 71.42 14.51
N SER A 7 41.24 71.45 15.80
CA SER A 7 41.62 70.37 16.72
C SER A 7 40.79 69.10 16.50
N VAL A 8 41.34 67.97 16.93
CA VAL A 8 40.61 66.66 16.87
C VAL A 8 39.25 66.73 17.56
N THR A 9 39.17 67.43 18.67
CA THR A 9 37.90 67.63 19.38
C THR A 9 36.90 68.43 18.56
N GLN A 10 37.36 69.55 17.91
CA GLN A 10 36.50 70.32 17.03
C GLN A 10 36.01 69.55 15.82
N LEU A 11 36.86 68.66 15.27
CA LEU A 11 36.48 67.82 14.15
C LEU A 11 35.42 66.78 14.59
N ASN A 12 35.62 66.07 15.73
CA ASN A 12 34.67 65.08 16.23
C ASN A 12 33.34 65.73 16.66
N GLU A 13 33.38 66.97 17.20
CA GLU A 13 32.17 67.75 17.49
C GLU A 13 31.40 68.15 16.24
N TYR A 14 32.13 68.52 15.19
CA TYR A 14 31.52 68.86 13.91
C TYR A 14 30.86 67.61 13.28
N ILE A 15 31.56 66.46 13.21
CA ILE A 15 31.03 65.20 12.74
C ILE A 15 29.79 64.77 13.53
N SER A 16 29.86 64.86 14.86
CA SER A 16 28.72 64.54 15.74
C SER A 16 27.51 65.41 15.44
N ARG A 17 27.72 66.69 15.19
CA ARG A 17 26.64 67.63 14.87
C ARG A 17 26.00 67.31 13.51
N VAL A 18 26.84 67.03 12.51
CA VAL A 18 26.38 66.69 11.14
C VAL A 18 25.52 65.43 11.19
N LEU A 19 25.99 64.35 11.85
CA LEU A 19 25.25 63.08 11.95
C LEU A 19 23.96 63.20 12.79
N GLN A 20 23.93 64.11 13.81
CA GLN A 20 22.73 64.32 14.62
C GLN A 20 21.69 65.23 13.94
N THR A 21 22.11 66.08 13.00
CA THR A 21 21.21 66.94 12.22
C THR A 21 20.62 66.27 10.99
N ASP A 22 21.15 65.11 10.58
CA ASP A 22 20.63 64.34 9.48
C ASP A 22 19.33 63.62 9.87
N PRO A 23 18.20 63.91 9.22
CA PRO A 23 16.89 63.31 9.56
C PRO A 23 16.88 61.78 9.37
N LEU A 24 17.66 61.21 8.44
CA LEU A 24 17.74 59.79 8.22
C LEU A 24 18.48 59.09 9.33
N LEU A 25 19.58 59.64 9.82
CA LEU A 25 20.41 59.09 10.89
C LEU A 25 19.85 59.31 12.27
N GLY A 26 18.92 60.23 12.44
CA GLY A 26 18.18 60.51 13.68
C GLY A 26 17.09 59.51 13.99
N ASN A 27 16.59 58.75 13.00
CA ASN A 27 15.63 57.69 13.16
C ASN A 27 15.83 56.64 12.02
N ILE A 28 16.71 55.68 12.29
CA ILE A 28 17.12 54.70 11.30
C ILE A 28 16.70 53.30 11.78
N SER A 29 16.32 52.45 10.78
CA SER A 29 16.14 51.02 11.00
C SER A 29 17.29 50.30 10.32
N VAL A 30 17.96 49.41 11.06
CA VAL A 30 19.11 48.62 10.57
C VAL A 30 18.85 47.15 10.84
N THR A 31 18.98 46.33 9.80
CA THR A 31 18.87 44.85 9.92
C THR A 31 20.27 44.27 9.99
N GLY A 32 20.45 43.22 10.79
CA GLY A 32 21.70 42.47 10.85
C GLY A 32 21.66 41.42 11.93
N GLU A 33 22.69 40.59 11.96
CA GLU A 33 22.89 39.51 12.93
C GLU A 33 23.61 40.05 14.18
N ILE A 34 23.14 39.63 15.38
CA ILE A 34 23.79 39.99 16.65
C ILE A 34 25.12 39.27 16.78
N SER A 35 26.16 40.02 17.11
CA SER A 35 27.48 39.48 17.43
C SER A 35 28.11 40.24 18.59
N ASN A 36 28.91 39.52 19.40
CA ASN A 36 29.60 40.07 20.60
C ASN A 36 28.65 40.67 21.63
N LEU A 37 27.58 39.97 21.91
CA LEU A 37 26.56 40.39 22.92
C LEU A 37 27.14 40.41 24.31
N LYS A 38 26.96 41.52 25.04
CA LYS A 38 27.40 41.72 26.42
C LYS A 38 26.32 42.40 27.24
N TYR A 39 25.87 41.70 28.28
CA TYR A 39 25.01 42.28 29.33
C TYR A 39 25.90 42.93 30.40
N HIS A 40 25.71 44.23 30.61
CA HIS A 40 26.46 44.97 31.61
C HIS A 40 25.74 44.96 32.96
N SER A 41 26.49 45.00 34.08
CA SER A 41 25.94 44.99 35.43
C SER A 41 24.96 46.13 35.74
N THR A 42 25.00 47.22 34.97
CA THR A 42 24.09 48.38 35.04
C THR A 42 22.78 48.19 34.24
N GLY A 43 22.54 46.99 33.68
CA GLY A 43 21.34 46.70 32.89
C GLY A 43 21.43 47.15 31.40
N HIS A 44 22.52 47.79 31.00
CA HIS A 44 22.74 48.16 29.61
C HIS A 44 23.22 46.92 28.80
N ILE A 45 22.83 46.89 27.52
CA ILE A 45 23.26 45.80 26.61
C ILE A 45 24.10 46.41 25.50
N TYR A 46 25.26 45.81 25.27
CA TYR A 46 26.18 46.14 24.18
C TYR A 46 26.24 44.99 23.22
N PHE A 47 26.11 45.22 21.93
CA PHE A 47 26.29 44.22 20.87
C PHE A 47 26.74 44.90 19.59
N SER A 48 27.03 44.08 18.59
CA SER A 48 27.30 44.55 17.23
C SER A 48 26.28 43.93 16.31
N LEU A 49 25.80 44.70 15.32
CA LEU A 49 25.13 44.15 14.16
C LEU A 49 26.17 43.91 13.07
N ILE A 50 26.10 42.76 12.47
CA ILE A 50 26.96 42.35 11.33
C ILE A 50 26.04 41.95 10.16
N ASP A 51 26.51 42.23 8.96
CA ASP A 51 26.00 41.68 7.71
C ASP A 51 27.17 41.08 6.90
N GLU A 52 26.94 40.67 5.65
CA GLU A 52 27.97 40.07 4.80
C GLU A 52 29.27 40.89 4.63
N GLY A 53 29.22 42.21 4.81
CA GLY A 53 30.35 43.11 4.52
C GLY A 53 30.68 44.12 5.59
N SER A 54 29.84 44.29 6.61
CA SER A 54 29.96 45.44 7.51
C SER A 54 29.59 45.11 8.96
N LYS A 55 30.04 45.98 9.85
CA LYS A 55 29.77 45.89 11.31
C LYS A 55 29.47 47.24 11.88
N ILE A 56 28.43 47.35 12.70
CA ILE A 56 28.13 48.53 13.51
C ILE A 56 27.96 48.16 15.00
N ASN A 57 28.53 48.97 15.88
CA ASN A 57 28.34 48.78 17.30
C ASN A 57 27.00 49.36 17.74
N CYS A 58 26.28 48.63 18.58
CA CYS A 58 24.98 49.01 19.11
C CYS A 58 25.04 49.13 20.62
N PHE A 59 24.30 50.11 21.13
CA PHE A 59 24.08 50.31 22.57
C PHE A 59 22.60 50.42 22.88
N LEU A 60 22.13 49.48 23.72
CA LEU A 60 20.75 49.44 24.21
C LEU A 60 20.74 49.90 25.68
N PRO A 61 20.16 51.04 26.01
CA PRO A 61 19.99 51.51 27.38
C PRO A 61 19.09 50.57 28.19
N SER A 62 19.34 50.45 29.51
CA SER A 62 18.55 49.63 30.43
C SER A 62 17.06 49.92 30.40
N SER A 63 16.68 51.19 30.23
CA SER A 63 15.25 51.63 30.14
C SER A 63 14.50 51.05 28.94
N TYR A 64 15.22 50.64 27.88
CA TYR A 64 14.68 49.94 26.71
C TYR A 64 14.90 48.42 26.79
N ALA A 65 16.02 47.99 27.42
CA ALA A 65 16.30 46.58 27.66
C ALA A 65 15.26 45.90 28.56
N GLU A 66 14.78 46.60 29.61
CA GLU A 66 13.73 46.13 30.51
C GLU A 66 12.36 45.91 29.84
N LYS A 67 12.15 46.52 28.69
CA LYS A 67 10.91 46.35 27.90
C LYS A 67 10.95 45.14 26.92
N LEU A 68 12.12 44.51 26.78
CA LEU A 68 12.23 43.34 25.97
C LEU A 68 11.55 42.14 26.65
N GLN A 69 10.66 41.46 25.96
CA GLN A 69 9.94 40.29 26.44
C GLN A 69 10.78 38.99 26.33
N TRP A 70 11.98 39.06 25.75
CA TRP A 70 12.85 37.94 25.44
C TRP A 70 14.33 38.32 25.59
N GLN A 71 15.19 37.32 25.74
CA GLN A 71 16.64 37.52 25.84
C GLN A 71 17.28 37.53 24.46
N LEU A 72 18.19 38.51 24.24
CA LEU A 72 19.02 38.57 23.06
C LEU A 72 20.08 37.47 23.11
N GLY A 73 20.43 36.88 21.94
CA GLY A 73 21.49 35.90 21.78
C GLY A 73 22.38 36.26 20.58
N ASP A 74 23.66 35.84 20.63
CA ASP A 74 24.54 35.93 19.48
C ASP A 74 23.97 35.07 18.34
N GLY A 75 24.06 35.53 17.08
CA GLY A 75 23.52 34.83 15.92
C GLY A 75 22.05 35.15 15.60
N MET A 76 21.37 35.97 16.41
CA MET A 76 19.99 36.39 16.12
C MET A 76 19.95 37.45 15.06
N GLU A 77 19.15 37.27 14.03
CA GLU A 77 18.84 38.29 13.04
C GLU A 77 17.75 39.23 13.59
N ILE A 78 18.07 40.52 13.66
CA ILE A 78 17.18 41.54 14.26
C ILE A 78 17.08 42.78 13.40
N VAL A 79 15.97 43.49 13.50
CA VAL A 79 15.79 44.87 13.04
C VAL A 79 15.87 45.81 14.23
N VAL A 80 16.85 46.65 14.21
CA VAL A 80 17.08 47.64 15.28
C VAL A 80 16.64 49.01 14.78
N ARG A 81 15.77 49.66 15.53
CA ARG A 81 15.42 51.07 15.31
C ARG A 81 16.11 51.91 16.33
N GLY A 82 16.73 53.01 15.88
CA GLY A 82 17.48 53.88 16.74
C GLY A 82 18.03 55.11 16.03
N TYR A 83 19.07 55.66 16.58
CA TYR A 83 19.77 56.84 16.01
C TYR A 83 21.29 56.69 16.14
N ILE A 84 22.02 57.29 15.24
CA ILE A 84 23.49 57.29 15.27
C ILE A 84 23.99 58.38 16.23
N ASN A 85 24.92 57.96 17.11
CA ASN A 85 25.61 58.91 17.98
C ASN A 85 27.15 58.67 17.87
N VAL A 86 27.91 59.74 18.01
CA VAL A 86 29.38 59.70 17.97
C VAL A 86 29.95 59.80 19.39
N PHE A 87 30.78 58.83 19.73
CA PHE A 87 31.57 58.90 20.97
C PHE A 87 32.74 59.84 20.78
N LYS A 88 32.56 61.10 21.22
CA LYS A 88 33.49 62.21 20.94
C LYS A 88 34.95 61.95 21.36
N LYS A 89 35.19 61.20 22.46
CA LYS A 89 36.54 60.90 22.95
C LYS A 89 37.27 59.87 22.07
N GLY A 90 36.54 58.92 21.48
CA GLY A 90 37.12 57.86 20.69
C GLY A 90 36.95 58.01 19.18
N GLY A 91 36.19 58.99 18.71
CA GLY A 91 35.91 59.17 17.28
C GLY A 91 35.11 58.04 16.60
N THR A 92 34.43 57.18 17.41
CA THR A 92 33.64 56.07 16.91
C THR A 92 32.14 56.42 16.91
N TYR A 93 31.42 55.89 15.92
CA TYR A 93 29.97 56.00 15.87
C TYR A 93 29.33 54.73 16.41
N THR A 94 28.14 54.88 17.04
CA THR A 94 27.39 53.76 17.67
C THR A 94 25.91 53.98 17.40
N LEU A 95 25.18 52.92 17.09
CA LEU A 95 23.74 52.93 16.96
C LEU A 95 23.10 52.84 18.35
N PHE A 96 22.45 53.91 18.79
CA PHE A 96 21.67 53.96 20.03
C PHE A 96 20.30 53.39 19.75
N VAL A 97 20.03 52.21 20.34
CA VAL A 97 18.85 51.38 20.13
C VAL A 97 17.67 51.89 20.96
N ARG A 98 16.51 52.04 20.32
CA ARG A 98 15.22 52.42 20.98
C ARG A 98 14.25 51.24 20.97
N SER A 99 14.22 50.46 19.89
CA SER A 99 13.43 49.24 19.80
C SER A 99 14.17 48.18 19.00
N ILE A 100 13.92 46.96 19.31
CA ILE A 100 14.42 45.78 18.60
C ILE A 100 13.21 44.95 18.20
N GLU A 101 13.15 44.61 16.93
CA GLU A 101 12.22 43.64 16.36
C GLU A 101 13.06 42.45 15.89
N VAL A 102 12.71 41.24 16.29
CA VAL A 102 13.43 40.08 15.79
C VAL A 102 12.97 39.84 14.35
N SER A 103 13.88 39.72 13.43
CA SER A 103 13.59 39.33 12.05
C SER A 103 12.92 37.95 12.08
N GLY A 104 11.78 37.79 11.37
CA GLY A 104 10.78 36.73 11.58
C GLY A 104 11.25 35.29 11.67
N GLU A 105 12.32 34.86 10.97
CA GLU A 105 12.65 33.43 10.83
C GLU A 105 13.14 32.75 12.12
N GLY A 106 13.99 33.39 12.93
CA GLY A 106 14.50 32.79 14.17
C GLY A 106 13.41 32.59 15.25
N ASN A 107 12.44 33.51 15.34
CA ASN A 107 11.34 33.43 16.30
C ASN A 107 10.31 32.38 15.87
N LEU A 108 10.04 32.29 14.56
CA LEU A 108 9.14 31.29 14.00
C LEU A 108 9.70 29.87 14.17
N ALA A 109 10.99 29.65 13.93
CA ALA A 109 11.63 28.35 14.12
C ALA A 109 11.57 27.87 15.61
N GLN A 110 11.81 28.79 16.56
CA GLN A 110 11.72 28.46 17.98
C GLN A 110 10.28 28.19 18.40
N ALA A 111 9.31 28.98 17.97
CA ALA A 111 7.88 28.77 18.23
C ALA A 111 7.40 27.44 17.63
N PHE A 112 7.83 27.10 16.41
CA PHE A 112 7.57 25.82 15.79
C PHE A 112 8.08 24.65 16.63
N GLN A 113 9.34 24.71 17.08
CA GLN A 113 9.93 23.62 17.85
C GLN A 113 9.23 23.43 19.20
N LEU A 114 8.92 24.52 19.91
CA LEU A 114 8.19 24.47 21.18
C LEU A 114 6.80 23.85 21.01
N LEU A 115 6.08 24.25 19.97
CA LEU A 115 4.75 23.68 19.68
C LEU A 115 4.84 22.22 19.26
N LYS A 116 5.82 21.87 18.44
CA LYS A 116 6.08 20.50 18.05
C LYS A 116 6.33 19.60 19.24
N ASP A 117 7.23 20.00 20.15
CA ASP A 117 7.56 19.24 21.35
C ASP A 117 6.36 19.08 22.28
N LYS A 118 5.54 20.13 22.44
CA LYS A 118 4.30 20.10 23.20
C LYS A 118 3.31 19.08 22.63
N LEU A 119 3.02 19.13 21.33
CA LEU A 119 2.04 18.27 20.67
C LEU A 119 2.52 16.82 20.58
N ASP A 120 3.83 16.59 20.47
CA ASP A 120 4.43 15.27 20.52
C ASP A 120 4.27 14.64 21.91
N GLN A 121 4.52 15.39 22.98
CA GLN A 121 4.29 14.95 24.36
C GLN A 121 2.80 14.61 24.61
N GLU A 122 1.89 15.36 24.03
CA GLU A 122 0.45 15.07 24.07
C GLU A 122 0.07 13.85 23.20
N GLY A 123 0.97 13.39 22.34
CA GLY A 123 0.78 12.19 21.51
C GLY A 123 0.02 12.40 20.21
N LEU A 124 -0.11 13.65 19.71
CA LEU A 124 -0.84 13.94 18.48
C LEU A 124 -0.17 13.38 17.22
N PHE A 125 1.11 13.05 17.29
CA PHE A 125 1.87 12.52 16.15
C PHE A 125 1.94 10.99 16.12
N ARG A 126 1.33 10.30 17.09
CA ARG A 126 1.40 8.84 17.21
C ARG A 126 0.80 8.15 15.99
N PRO A 127 1.51 7.15 15.43
CA PRO A 127 1.04 6.40 14.26
C PRO A 127 -0.28 5.65 14.51
N ASP A 128 -0.54 5.24 15.75
CA ASP A 128 -1.71 4.46 16.13
C ASP A 128 -3.04 5.23 15.95
N HIS A 129 -2.97 6.55 15.95
CA HIS A 129 -4.13 7.42 15.72
C HIS A 129 -4.40 7.67 14.24
N LYS A 130 -3.39 7.48 13.38
CA LYS A 130 -3.49 7.79 11.95
C LYS A 130 -4.39 6.81 11.23
N LYS A 131 -5.35 7.35 10.50
CA LYS A 131 -6.34 6.59 9.74
C LYS A 131 -5.78 6.18 8.38
N PRO A 132 -6.12 4.98 7.88
CA PRO A 132 -5.77 4.59 6.52
C PRO A 132 -6.58 5.42 5.52
N ILE A 133 -5.93 5.88 4.46
CA ILE A 133 -6.62 6.52 3.33
C ILE A 133 -7.38 5.44 2.55
N PRO A 134 -8.67 5.63 2.28
CA PRO A 134 -9.46 4.70 1.47
C PRO A 134 -8.87 4.50 0.08
N VAL A 135 -8.73 3.25 -0.35
CA VAL A 135 -8.18 2.93 -1.68
C VAL A 135 -9.14 3.33 -2.81
N TYR A 136 -10.45 3.29 -2.53
CA TYR A 136 -11.51 3.60 -3.48
C TYR A 136 -12.49 4.58 -2.86
N PRO A 137 -12.11 5.86 -2.70
CA PRO A 137 -13.02 6.87 -2.19
C PRO A 137 -14.11 7.14 -3.22
N LYS A 138 -15.29 7.46 -2.74
CA LYS A 138 -16.39 7.95 -3.57
C LYS A 138 -16.34 9.46 -3.69
N LYS A 139 -15.93 10.13 -2.61
CA LYS A 139 -15.93 11.58 -2.52
C LYS A 139 -14.70 12.09 -1.78
N VAL A 140 -14.01 13.06 -2.40
CA VAL A 140 -12.81 13.71 -1.86
C VAL A 140 -13.11 15.19 -1.62
N GLY A 141 -12.88 15.65 -0.40
CA GLY A 141 -12.93 17.07 -0.05
C GLY A 141 -11.56 17.72 -0.19
N ILE A 142 -11.53 18.94 -0.72
CA ILE A 142 -10.31 19.74 -0.86
C ILE A 142 -10.50 21.02 -0.06
N VAL A 143 -9.66 21.21 0.97
CA VAL A 143 -9.63 22.42 1.81
C VAL A 143 -8.42 23.25 1.38
N THR A 144 -8.65 24.29 0.59
CA THR A 144 -7.62 25.17 0.05
C THR A 144 -8.24 26.49 -0.45
N SER A 145 -7.40 27.40 -0.96
CA SER A 145 -7.90 28.64 -1.57
C SER A 145 -8.66 28.39 -2.87
N GLU A 146 -9.69 29.17 -3.13
CA GLU A 146 -10.58 29.01 -4.29
C GLU A 146 -9.85 29.15 -5.64
N THR A 147 -8.88 30.08 -5.72
CA THR A 147 -8.24 30.48 -6.99
C THR A 147 -6.78 30.05 -7.10
N GLY A 148 -6.28 29.26 -6.14
CA GLY A 148 -4.87 28.85 -6.08
C GLY A 148 -4.43 27.91 -7.20
N ALA A 149 -3.11 27.84 -7.44
CA ALA A 149 -2.50 26.85 -8.33
C ALA A 149 -2.77 25.42 -7.80
N ALA A 150 -2.71 25.24 -6.48
CA ALA A 150 -2.89 23.96 -5.83
C ALA A 150 -4.22 23.26 -6.18
N VAL A 151 -5.34 23.99 -6.16
CA VAL A 151 -6.65 23.40 -6.50
C VAL A 151 -6.70 22.94 -7.95
N ARG A 152 -6.10 23.70 -8.87
CA ARG A 152 -6.06 23.34 -10.30
C ARG A 152 -5.22 22.08 -10.53
N ASP A 153 -4.09 21.98 -9.85
CA ASP A 153 -3.19 20.83 -9.95
C ASP A 153 -3.85 19.57 -9.37
N ILE A 154 -4.49 19.68 -8.21
CA ILE A 154 -5.24 18.57 -7.61
C ILE A 154 -6.36 18.10 -8.55
N LEU A 155 -7.20 19.02 -9.04
CA LEU A 155 -8.31 18.68 -9.93
C LEU A 155 -7.84 18.04 -11.23
N LYS A 156 -6.77 18.57 -11.84
CA LYS A 156 -6.18 18.02 -13.06
C LYS A 156 -5.71 16.58 -12.86
N ILE A 157 -5.05 16.30 -11.75
CA ILE A 157 -4.57 14.93 -11.43
C ILE A 157 -5.74 14.00 -11.16
N ILE A 158 -6.71 14.39 -10.33
CA ILE A 158 -7.88 13.55 -10.05
C ILE A 158 -8.61 13.20 -11.35
N GLN A 159 -8.89 14.20 -12.20
CA GLN A 159 -9.58 13.98 -13.49
C GLN A 159 -8.81 13.09 -14.45
N SER A 160 -7.47 13.15 -14.43
CA SER A 160 -6.63 12.30 -15.28
C SER A 160 -6.59 10.84 -14.81
N ARG A 161 -6.70 10.61 -13.50
CA ARG A 161 -6.61 9.27 -12.89
C ARG A 161 -7.94 8.54 -12.82
N THR A 162 -9.02 9.28 -12.55
CA THR A 162 -10.34 8.67 -12.39
C THR A 162 -11.48 9.66 -12.70
N LYS A 163 -12.59 9.13 -13.21
CA LYS A 163 -13.86 9.84 -13.37
C LYS A 163 -14.93 9.37 -12.39
N MET A 164 -14.56 8.49 -11.46
CA MET A 164 -15.49 7.80 -10.58
C MET A 164 -15.55 8.41 -9.17
N VAL A 165 -14.79 9.50 -8.94
CA VAL A 165 -14.70 10.16 -7.64
C VAL A 165 -15.25 11.55 -7.74
N ASP A 166 -16.21 11.86 -6.88
CA ASP A 166 -16.72 13.22 -6.72
C ASP A 166 -15.75 14.07 -5.93
N VAL A 167 -15.61 15.34 -6.33
CA VAL A 167 -14.71 16.28 -5.66
C VAL A 167 -15.51 17.47 -5.17
N ILE A 168 -15.37 17.80 -3.89
CA ILE A 168 -15.95 19.00 -3.29
C ILE A 168 -14.81 19.93 -2.90
N LEU A 169 -14.86 21.16 -3.38
CA LEU A 169 -13.95 22.21 -2.95
C LEU A 169 -14.57 22.97 -1.75
N PHE A 170 -13.83 23.09 -0.69
CA PHE A 170 -14.12 23.88 0.50
C PHE A 170 -13.14 25.05 0.53
N PRO A 171 -13.55 26.22 0.04
CA PRO A 171 -12.66 27.38 -0.01
C PRO A 171 -12.39 27.94 1.36
N VAL A 172 -11.09 28.17 1.65
CA VAL A 172 -10.61 28.77 2.89
C VAL A 172 -9.52 29.79 2.61
N LEU A 173 -9.32 30.69 3.56
CA LEU A 173 -8.11 31.52 3.58
C LEU A 173 -6.92 30.63 3.95
N VAL A 174 -5.85 30.70 3.17
CA VAL A 174 -4.59 29.96 3.41
C VAL A 174 -3.44 30.89 3.78
N LEU A 175 -3.69 32.19 3.87
CA LEU A 175 -2.72 33.25 4.15
C LEU A 175 -3.31 34.27 5.14
N GLY A 176 -2.43 34.86 5.95
CA GLY A 176 -2.80 35.88 6.94
C GLY A 176 -3.25 35.30 8.28
N GLU A 177 -3.44 36.17 9.26
CA GLU A 177 -3.73 35.81 10.66
C GLU A 177 -5.02 35.01 10.86
N ALA A 178 -6.02 35.21 10.00
CA ALA A 178 -7.31 34.52 10.07
C ALA A 178 -7.27 33.11 9.44
N ALA A 179 -6.23 32.77 8.70
CA ALA A 179 -6.18 31.54 7.90
C ALA A 179 -6.25 30.27 8.79
N ALA A 180 -5.55 30.24 9.89
CA ALA A 180 -5.55 29.09 10.80
C ALA A 180 -6.94 28.79 11.38
N ALA A 181 -7.66 29.83 11.79
CA ALA A 181 -9.01 29.69 12.30
C ALA A 181 -10.01 29.24 11.22
N ASP A 182 -9.86 29.76 10.00
CA ASP A 182 -10.71 29.41 8.86
C ASP A 182 -10.50 27.96 8.43
N ILE A 183 -9.24 27.50 8.31
CA ILE A 183 -8.88 26.11 8.01
C ILE A 183 -9.46 25.16 9.08
N ALA A 184 -9.21 25.44 10.36
CA ALA A 184 -9.68 24.60 11.46
C ALA A 184 -11.21 24.55 11.51
N GLY A 185 -11.88 25.70 11.38
CA GLY A 185 -13.34 25.79 11.34
C GLY A 185 -13.94 25.04 10.16
N MET A 186 -13.30 25.08 8.99
CA MET A 186 -13.76 24.35 7.82
C MET A 186 -13.61 22.82 7.99
N ILE A 187 -12.51 22.35 8.56
CA ILE A 187 -12.33 20.92 8.87
C ILE A 187 -13.44 20.45 9.81
N ASP A 188 -13.74 21.21 10.87
CA ASP A 188 -14.82 20.89 11.82
C ASP A 188 -16.20 20.93 11.15
N TYR A 189 -16.45 21.93 10.32
CA TYR A 189 -17.69 22.05 9.55
C TYR A 189 -17.94 20.85 8.63
N ILE A 190 -16.90 20.40 7.91
CA ILE A 190 -16.98 19.22 7.04
C ILE A 190 -17.29 17.97 7.88
N ASN A 191 -16.59 17.77 8.99
CA ASN A 191 -16.83 16.63 9.86
C ASN A 191 -18.24 16.60 10.46
N ALA A 192 -18.87 17.76 10.66
CA ALA A 192 -20.21 17.86 11.20
C ALA A 192 -21.34 17.71 10.17
N ASN A 193 -21.09 18.10 8.90
CA ASN A 193 -22.14 18.23 7.90
C ASN A 193 -22.01 17.30 6.68
N TYR A 194 -20.85 16.65 6.50
CA TYR A 194 -20.57 15.80 5.33
C TYR A 194 -20.14 14.39 5.77
N ASP A 195 -21.13 13.51 5.90
CA ASP A 195 -20.88 12.10 6.27
C ASP A 195 -20.37 11.25 5.11
N ASP A 196 -20.51 11.75 3.89
CA ASP A 196 -20.20 11.06 2.65
C ASP A 196 -18.83 11.42 2.04
N VAL A 197 -18.05 12.25 2.72
CA VAL A 197 -16.66 12.55 2.34
C VAL A 197 -15.73 11.49 2.92
N ASP A 198 -15.00 10.80 2.06
CA ASP A 198 -14.13 9.68 2.43
C ASP A 198 -12.70 10.11 2.78
N THR A 199 -12.23 11.24 2.23
CA THR A 199 -10.85 11.76 2.41
C THR A 199 -10.85 13.27 2.25
N LEU A 200 -10.06 13.95 3.07
CA LEU A 200 -9.78 15.39 2.95
C LEU A 200 -8.35 15.62 2.49
N ILE A 201 -8.17 16.50 1.52
CA ILE A 201 -6.87 17.07 1.17
C ILE A 201 -6.85 18.49 1.74
N VAL A 202 -5.94 18.75 2.66
CA VAL A 202 -5.75 20.06 3.28
C VAL A 202 -4.39 20.58 2.83
N GLY A 203 -4.36 21.72 2.15
CA GLY A 203 -3.09 22.18 1.64
C GLY A 203 -3.15 23.51 0.91
N ARG A 204 -1.97 23.91 0.45
CA ARG A 204 -1.78 25.11 -0.37
C ARG A 204 -0.69 24.91 -1.42
N GLY A 205 -0.59 25.83 -2.36
CA GLY A 205 0.58 25.92 -3.24
C GLY A 205 1.82 26.43 -2.51
N GLY A 206 2.99 26.34 -3.12
CA GLY A 206 4.25 26.79 -2.54
C GLY A 206 4.23 28.25 -2.08
N GLY A 207 5.16 28.60 -1.20
CA GLY A 207 5.33 29.92 -0.61
C GLY A 207 6.48 29.93 0.40
N SER A 208 6.74 31.07 1.03
CA SER A 208 7.73 31.21 2.09
C SER A 208 7.28 30.49 3.39
N MET A 209 8.22 30.27 4.32
CA MET A 209 7.92 29.70 5.65
C MET A 209 6.85 30.52 6.39
N GLU A 210 6.86 31.84 6.23
CA GLU A 210 5.87 32.75 6.80
C GLU A 210 4.47 32.51 6.22
N ASP A 211 4.41 32.23 4.92
CA ASP A 211 3.16 31.88 4.22
C ASP A 211 2.57 30.55 4.67
N LEU A 212 3.40 29.64 5.17
CA LEU A 212 2.99 28.31 5.65
C LEU A 212 2.60 28.32 7.13
N TRP A 213 2.79 29.48 7.83
CA TRP A 213 2.64 29.54 9.28
C TRP A 213 1.25 29.17 9.79
N ALA A 214 0.21 29.46 9.02
CA ALA A 214 -1.17 29.08 9.38
C ALA A 214 -1.33 27.56 9.64
N PHE A 215 -0.53 26.72 8.97
CA PHE A 215 -0.52 25.27 9.14
C PHE A 215 0.38 24.80 10.31
N ASN A 216 1.10 25.73 10.95
CA ASN A 216 1.87 25.50 12.17
C ASN A 216 1.11 25.89 13.43
N GLU A 217 -0.13 26.37 13.32
CA GLU A 217 -0.95 26.76 14.45
C GLU A 217 -1.59 25.57 15.16
N GLU A 218 -1.61 25.59 16.49
CA GLU A 218 -2.16 24.54 17.34
C GLU A 218 -3.63 24.23 17.00
N ILE A 219 -4.41 25.25 16.65
CA ILE A 219 -5.83 25.09 16.32
C ILE A 219 -6.03 24.19 15.09
N VAL A 220 -5.18 24.31 14.06
CA VAL A 220 -5.23 23.47 12.87
C VAL A 220 -4.79 22.04 13.18
N ALA A 221 -3.71 21.87 13.95
CA ALA A 221 -3.25 20.57 14.40
C ALA A 221 -4.35 19.80 15.14
N ARG A 222 -5.03 20.47 16.06
CA ARG A 222 -6.13 19.86 16.83
C ARG A 222 -7.36 19.57 15.97
N ALA A 223 -7.66 20.38 14.96
CA ALA A 223 -8.75 20.13 14.02
C ALA A 223 -8.48 18.89 13.17
N ILE A 224 -7.25 18.73 12.66
CA ILE A 224 -6.83 17.54 11.92
C ILE A 224 -6.89 16.30 12.82
N TYR A 225 -6.36 16.37 14.05
CA TYR A 225 -6.34 15.27 15.00
C TYR A 225 -7.73 14.72 15.31
N ARG A 226 -8.70 15.61 15.59
CA ARG A 226 -10.08 15.22 15.92
C ARG A 226 -10.95 14.88 14.70
N SER A 227 -10.46 15.13 13.47
CA SER A 227 -11.19 14.78 12.26
C SER A 227 -11.48 13.29 12.23
N ARG A 228 -12.73 12.89 11.98
CA ARG A 228 -13.09 11.47 11.71
C ARG A 228 -12.73 11.04 10.30
N ILE A 229 -12.71 12.01 9.36
CA ILE A 229 -12.34 11.81 7.97
C ILE A 229 -10.81 11.80 7.87
N PRO A 230 -10.21 10.83 7.19
CA PRO A 230 -8.76 10.80 6.96
C PRO A 230 -8.28 12.06 6.22
N VAL A 231 -7.21 12.67 6.73
CA VAL A 231 -6.64 13.92 6.20
C VAL A 231 -5.29 13.68 5.55
N ILE A 232 -5.16 14.15 4.32
CA ILE A 232 -3.88 14.25 3.61
C ILE A 232 -3.43 15.70 3.68
N SER A 233 -2.28 15.97 4.30
CA SER A 233 -1.65 17.28 4.26
C SER A 233 -0.84 17.44 2.99
N ALA A 234 -1.00 18.58 2.31
CA ALA A 234 -0.30 18.96 1.08
C ALA A 234 0.19 20.41 1.19
N VAL A 235 0.98 20.69 2.22
CA VAL A 235 1.42 22.04 2.58
C VAL A 235 2.90 22.24 2.31
N GLY A 236 3.75 21.37 2.86
CA GLY A 236 5.20 21.49 2.81
C GLY A 236 5.80 20.82 1.59
N HIS A 237 6.94 21.37 1.09
CA HIS A 237 7.81 20.71 0.12
C HIS A 237 8.71 19.69 0.81
N GLU A 238 9.60 19.00 0.06
CA GLU A 238 10.45 17.90 0.59
C GLU A 238 11.17 18.26 1.90
N ILE A 239 11.63 19.51 2.04
CA ILE A 239 12.46 19.99 3.17
C ILE A 239 11.62 20.64 4.26
N ASP A 240 10.49 21.25 3.92
CA ASP A 240 9.69 22.07 4.84
C ASP A 240 8.54 21.24 5.45
N PHE A 241 8.67 20.90 6.73
CA PHE A 241 7.61 20.21 7.47
C PHE A 241 6.79 21.20 8.28
N THR A 242 5.48 21.10 8.18
CA THR A 242 4.56 21.84 9.05
C THR A 242 4.01 20.95 10.17
N ILE A 243 3.47 21.57 11.23
CA ILE A 243 2.76 20.85 12.30
C ILE A 243 1.59 20.04 11.74
N ALA A 244 0.87 20.59 10.78
CA ALA A 244 -0.20 19.88 10.06
C ALA A 244 0.28 18.59 9.40
N ASP A 245 1.50 18.56 8.83
CA ASP A 245 2.08 17.36 8.21
C ASP A 245 2.37 16.26 9.23
N PHE A 246 2.79 16.62 10.45
CA PHE A 246 3.03 15.64 11.52
C PHE A 246 1.74 15.01 12.02
N VAL A 247 0.67 15.79 12.14
CA VAL A 247 -0.62 15.35 12.68
C VAL A 247 -1.46 14.63 11.63
N ALA A 248 -1.38 15.03 10.37
CA ALA A 248 -2.16 14.42 9.27
C ALA A 248 -1.97 12.91 9.18
N ASP A 249 -2.99 12.20 8.71
CA ASP A 249 -2.97 10.76 8.50
C ASP A 249 -1.94 10.37 7.44
N ARG A 250 -1.78 11.23 6.40
CA ARG A 250 -0.72 11.13 5.39
C ARG A 250 -0.20 12.52 5.04
N ARG A 251 1.10 12.58 4.79
CA ARG A 251 1.76 13.75 4.19
C ARG A 251 1.99 13.52 2.72
N ALA A 252 1.76 14.54 1.93
CA ALA A 252 2.13 14.63 0.53
C ALA A 252 3.06 15.85 0.34
N GLU A 253 4.11 15.68 -0.42
CA GLU A 253 5.14 16.72 -0.66
C GLU A 253 4.64 17.82 -1.61
N THR A 254 3.55 17.55 -2.32
CA THR A 254 2.95 18.49 -3.29
C THR A 254 1.44 18.26 -3.37
N PRO A 255 0.66 19.25 -3.80
CA PRO A 255 -0.76 19.08 -4.09
C PRO A 255 -1.05 17.97 -5.11
N THR A 256 -0.17 17.78 -6.10
CA THR A 256 -0.24 16.68 -7.07
C THR A 256 -0.08 15.31 -6.41
N ALA A 257 0.93 15.15 -5.54
CA ALA A 257 1.14 13.91 -4.79
C ALA A 257 -0.05 13.60 -3.85
N ALA A 258 -0.65 14.62 -3.23
CA ALA A 258 -1.85 14.45 -2.42
C ALA A 258 -3.02 13.91 -3.24
N ALA A 259 -3.24 14.45 -4.42
CA ALA A 259 -4.27 13.97 -5.35
C ALA A 259 -4.01 12.51 -5.78
N GLU A 260 -2.74 12.16 -6.02
CA GLU A 260 -2.35 10.79 -6.36
C GLU A 260 -2.59 9.78 -5.22
N MET A 261 -2.35 10.20 -3.98
CA MET A 261 -2.62 9.38 -2.79
C MET A 261 -4.12 9.25 -2.51
N ALA A 262 -4.90 10.29 -2.82
CA ALA A 262 -6.32 10.33 -2.52
C ALA A 262 -7.16 9.47 -3.45
N VAL A 263 -6.75 9.25 -4.72
CA VAL A 263 -7.58 8.53 -5.70
C VAL A 263 -6.80 7.43 -6.43
N PRO A 264 -7.47 6.31 -6.76
CA PRO A 264 -6.85 5.23 -7.53
C PRO A 264 -6.60 5.66 -8.98
N ASP A 265 -5.66 4.99 -9.62
CA ASP A 265 -5.42 5.10 -11.06
C ASP A 265 -6.32 4.09 -11.79
N SER A 266 -7.40 4.58 -12.40
CA SER A 266 -8.38 3.76 -13.11
C SER A 266 -7.76 2.98 -14.27
N ALA A 267 -6.79 3.56 -14.98
CA ALA A 267 -6.14 2.89 -16.11
C ALA A 267 -5.33 1.68 -15.64
N LYS A 268 -4.57 1.82 -14.55
CA LYS A 268 -3.83 0.70 -13.93
C LYS A 268 -4.77 -0.38 -13.38
N LEU A 269 -5.93 0.03 -12.84
CA LEU A 269 -6.93 -0.90 -12.35
C LEU A 269 -7.56 -1.71 -13.49
N GLU A 270 -7.92 -1.05 -14.59
CA GLU A 270 -8.44 -1.71 -15.79
C GLU A 270 -7.43 -2.69 -16.39
N GLU A 271 -6.15 -2.30 -16.48
CA GLU A 271 -5.08 -3.19 -16.94
C GLU A 271 -4.96 -4.44 -16.05
N LYS A 272 -4.99 -4.25 -14.72
CA LYS A 272 -4.93 -5.36 -13.76
C LYS A 272 -6.13 -6.31 -13.89
N ILE A 273 -7.33 -5.77 -14.08
CA ILE A 273 -8.55 -6.57 -14.32
C ILE A 273 -8.40 -7.36 -15.62
N ARG A 274 -7.88 -6.74 -16.70
CA ARG A 274 -7.63 -7.39 -17.98
C ARG A 274 -6.64 -8.55 -17.83
N MET A 275 -5.52 -8.34 -17.15
CA MET A 275 -4.54 -9.37 -16.86
C MET A 275 -5.15 -10.56 -16.08
N TYR A 276 -5.95 -10.29 -15.06
CA TYR A 276 -6.63 -11.35 -14.30
C TYR A 276 -7.63 -12.12 -15.15
N ARG A 277 -8.41 -11.43 -15.99
CA ARG A 277 -9.34 -12.07 -16.94
C ARG A 277 -8.59 -13.00 -17.91
N ASP A 278 -7.51 -12.51 -18.50
CA ASP A 278 -6.74 -13.28 -19.47
C ASP A 278 -6.06 -14.50 -18.82
N SER A 279 -5.54 -14.34 -17.60
CA SER A 279 -4.99 -15.44 -16.78
C SER A 279 -6.06 -16.48 -16.44
N LEU A 280 -7.26 -16.06 -16.08
CA LEU A 280 -8.39 -16.95 -15.79
C LEU A 280 -8.81 -17.75 -17.03
N LEU A 281 -8.92 -17.09 -18.18
CA LEU A 281 -9.25 -17.74 -19.46
C LEU A 281 -8.22 -18.80 -19.83
N LEU A 282 -6.93 -18.49 -19.67
CA LEU A 282 -5.84 -19.45 -19.92
C LEU A 282 -5.91 -20.65 -18.96
N ALA A 283 -6.16 -20.39 -17.68
CA ALA A 283 -6.30 -21.46 -16.68
C ALA A 283 -7.49 -22.38 -16.96
N LEU A 284 -8.63 -21.81 -17.39
CA LEU A 284 -9.81 -22.58 -17.82
C LEU A 284 -9.52 -23.42 -19.07
N ASP A 285 -8.90 -22.84 -20.09
CA ASP A 285 -8.54 -23.55 -21.34
C ASP A 285 -7.60 -24.74 -21.03
N ASN A 286 -6.57 -24.51 -20.22
CA ASN A 286 -5.66 -25.57 -19.77
C ASN A 286 -6.39 -26.67 -19.00
N LYS A 287 -7.31 -26.31 -18.11
CA LYS A 287 -8.11 -27.27 -17.35
C LYS A 287 -9.03 -28.09 -18.25
N VAL A 288 -9.67 -27.45 -19.23
CA VAL A 288 -10.52 -28.13 -20.22
C VAL A 288 -9.68 -29.07 -21.09
N LYS A 289 -8.52 -28.65 -21.56
CA LYS A 289 -7.59 -29.49 -22.36
C LYS A 289 -7.15 -30.70 -21.53
N TYR A 290 -6.75 -30.50 -20.30
CA TYR A 290 -6.36 -31.60 -19.40
C TYR A 290 -7.50 -32.60 -19.18
N GLN A 291 -8.73 -32.13 -18.93
CA GLN A 291 -9.89 -33.00 -18.72
C GLN A 291 -10.25 -33.78 -20.01
N LYS A 292 -10.12 -33.15 -21.17
CA LYS A 292 -10.33 -33.84 -22.47
C LYS A 292 -9.30 -34.95 -22.66
N LEU A 293 -8.02 -34.67 -22.38
CA LEU A 293 -6.96 -35.68 -22.47
C LEU A 293 -7.20 -36.86 -21.54
N LEU A 294 -7.55 -36.58 -20.29
CA LEU A 294 -7.85 -37.59 -19.29
C LEU A 294 -9.05 -38.44 -19.68
N THR A 295 -10.09 -37.80 -20.23
CA THR A 295 -11.29 -38.54 -20.73
C THR A 295 -10.93 -39.45 -21.91
N GLN A 296 -10.05 -39.01 -22.80
CA GLN A 296 -9.56 -39.83 -23.92
C GLN A 296 -8.75 -41.01 -23.40
N GLN A 297 -7.84 -40.81 -22.46
CA GLN A 297 -7.08 -41.89 -21.83
C GLN A 297 -7.99 -42.95 -21.20
N TYR A 298 -8.97 -42.53 -20.40
CA TYR A 298 -9.92 -43.47 -19.80
C TYR A 298 -10.74 -44.22 -20.85
N ARG A 299 -11.11 -43.58 -21.96
CA ARG A 299 -11.80 -44.25 -23.07
C ARG A 299 -10.94 -45.32 -23.75
N GLU A 300 -9.66 -45.02 -23.96
CA GLU A 300 -8.71 -45.98 -24.52
C GLU A 300 -8.48 -47.14 -23.56
N GLU A 301 -8.28 -46.89 -22.29
CA GLU A 301 -8.09 -47.90 -21.26
C GLU A 301 -9.33 -48.82 -21.10
N LEU A 302 -10.51 -48.20 -21.13
CA LEU A 302 -11.79 -48.97 -21.10
C LEU A 302 -11.90 -49.89 -22.32
N ASN A 303 -11.55 -49.39 -23.52
CA ASN A 303 -11.58 -50.20 -24.74
C ASN A 303 -10.61 -51.42 -24.66
N VAL A 304 -9.42 -51.22 -24.12
CA VAL A 304 -8.42 -52.27 -23.91
C VAL A 304 -8.96 -53.30 -22.91
N LEU A 305 -9.51 -52.88 -21.79
CA LEU A 305 -10.08 -53.77 -20.77
C LEU A 305 -11.28 -54.55 -21.29
N LEU A 306 -12.18 -53.90 -22.04
CA LEU A 306 -13.32 -54.57 -22.66
C LEU A 306 -12.88 -55.66 -23.67
N ARG A 307 -11.90 -55.35 -24.55
CA ARG A 307 -11.36 -56.32 -25.50
C ARG A 307 -10.78 -57.53 -24.75
N LYS A 308 -9.93 -57.29 -23.75
CA LYS A 308 -9.34 -58.34 -22.95
C LYS A 308 -10.42 -59.22 -22.32
N ARG A 309 -11.45 -58.63 -21.74
CA ARG A 309 -12.56 -59.35 -21.13
C ARG A 309 -13.34 -60.21 -22.13
N LEU A 310 -13.59 -59.66 -23.32
CA LEU A 310 -14.25 -60.41 -24.40
C LEU A 310 -13.39 -61.57 -24.89
N ASP A 311 -12.09 -61.39 -25.03
CA ASP A 311 -11.16 -62.47 -25.44
C ASP A 311 -11.05 -63.56 -24.37
N ASP A 312 -11.02 -63.20 -23.08
CA ASP A 312 -11.05 -64.15 -21.96
C ASP A 312 -12.35 -64.98 -21.98
N GLU A 313 -13.52 -64.35 -22.17
CA GLU A 313 -14.79 -65.09 -22.25
C GLU A 313 -14.90 -65.93 -23.52
N ARG A 314 -14.38 -65.51 -24.64
CA ARG A 314 -14.27 -66.35 -25.88
C ARG A 314 -13.38 -67.55 -25.68
N TYR A 315 -12.25 -67.36 -25.01
CA TYR A 315 -11.35 -68.45 -24.70
C TYR A 315 -12.02 -69.47 -23.78
N LYS A 316 -12.76 -69.06 -22.76
CA LYS A 316 -13.56 -69.98 -21.89
C LYS A 316 -14.62 -70.74 -22.69
N LEU A 317 -15.34 -70.02 -23.57
CA LEU A 317 -16.33 -70.67 -24.43
C LEU A 317 -15.72 -71.71 -25.35
N GLU A 318 -14.62 -71.40 -26.01
CA GLU A 318 -13.94 -72.37 -26.88
C GLU A 318 -13.41 -73.56 -26.11
N ARG A 319 -12.87 -73.36 -24.95
CA ARG A 319 -12.45 -74.45 -24.05
C ARG A 319 -13.62 -75.36 -23.64
N CYS A 320 -14.75 -74.80 -23.27
CA CYS A 320 -15.95 -75.54 -22.95
C CYS A 320 -16.45 -76.33 -24.19
N ARG A 321 -16.40 -75.73 -25.38
CA ARG A 321 -16.77 -76.38 -26.63
C ARG A 321 -15.89 -77.57 -26.93
N LEU A 322 -14.56 -77.45 -26.81
CA LEU A 322 -13.60 -78.52 -27.01
C LEU A 322 -13.87 -79.68 -26.02
N ILE A 323 -14.10 -79.37 -24.75
CA ILE A 323 -14.42 -80.39 -23.75
C ILE A 323 -15.71 -81.14 -24.11
N LEU A 324 -16.75 -80.45 -24.55
CA LEU A 324 -18.00 -81.03 -24.98
C LEU A 324 -17.81 -81.88 -26.26
N GLU A 325 -17.00 -81.41 -27.20
CA GLU A 325 -16.68 -82.19 -28.44
C GLU A 325 -15.84 -83.41 -28.13
N GLU A 326 -14.90 -83.36 -27.19
CA GLU A 326 -14.13 -84.54 -26.76
C GLU A 326 -14.95 -85.62 -26.06
N ASN A 327 -15.92 -85.16 -25.28
CA ASN A 327 -16.78 -86.05 -24.49
C ASN A 327 -18.06 -86.50 -25.24
N ARG A 328 -18.15 -86.24 -26.52
CA ARG A 328 -19.25 -86.73 -27.35
C ARG A 328 -19.23 -88.26 -27.39
N PRO A 329 -20.43 -88.95 -27.11
CA PRO A 329 -20.50 -90.34 -27.14
C PRO A 329 -20.07 -90.95 -28.48
N GLU A 330 -20.30 -90.25 -29.59
CA GLU A 330 -19.91 -90.68 -30.91
C GLU A 330 -18.35 -90.82 -31.09
N LYS A 331 -17.56 -89.87 -30.47
CA LYS A 331 -16.10 -89.96 -30.47
C LYS A 331 -15.58 -91.15 -29.64
N ILE A 332 -16.28 -91.55 -28.60
CA ILE A 332 -15.95 -92.73 -27.83
C ILE A 332 -16.19 -93.98 -28.67
N LEU A 333 -17.24 -93.96 -29.46
CA LEU A 333 -17.52 -95.04 -30.43
C LEU A 333 -16.56 -95.07 -31.55
N ASP A 334 -16.07 -93.87 -32.05
CA ASP A 334 -15.06 -93.78 -33.07
C ASP A 334 -13.68 -94.34 -32.67
N LYS A 335 -13.37 -94.35 -31.41
CA LYS A 335 -12.14 -94.97 -30.84
C LYS A 335 -12.23 -96.49 -30.69
N GLY A 336 -13.34 -97.12 -31.17
CA GLY A 336 -13.53 -98.57 -31.11
C GLY A 336 -14.16 -99.06 -29.80
N TYR A 337 -14.56 -98.12 -28.95
CA TYR A 337 -15.36 -98.53 -27.76
C TYR A 337 -16.83 -98.80 -28.16
N ALA A 338 -17.50 -99.62 -27.44
CA ALA A 338 -18.91 -99.83 -27.59
C ALA A 338 -19.68 -99.51 -26.32
N ILE A 339 -20.90 -99.02 -26.46
CA ILE A 339 -21.77 -98.73 -25.35
C ILE A 339 -22.74 -99.96 -25.15
N LEU A 340 -22.68 -100.53 -23.96
CA LEU A 340 -23.58 -101.57 -23.64
C LEU A 340 -24.85 -101.00 -23.05
N GLU A 341 -26.01 -101.34 -23.59
CA GLU A 341 -27.33 -100.87 -23.18
C GLU A 341 -28.25 -102.10 -22.81
N THR A 342 -29.12 -101.92 -21.86
CA THR A 342 -30.20 -102.92 -21.63
C THR A 342 -31.20 -102.91 -22.80
N ALA A 343 -32.07 -103.87 -22.85
CA ALA A 343 -33.14 -103.89 -23.85
C ALA A 343 -34.09 -102.67 -23.73
N GLU A 344 -34.10 -102.00 -22.61
CA GLU A 344 -34.86 -100.77 -22.34
C GLU A 344 -34.11 -99.50 -22.64
N GLY A 345 -32.87 -99.59 -23.13
CA GLY A 345 -32.03 -98.47 -23.61
C GLY A 345 -31.25 -97.73 -22.45
N GLN A 346 -31.10 -98.38 -21.33
CA GLN A 346 -30.25 -97.82 -20.24
C GLN A 346 -28.83 -98.35 -20.40
N VAL A 347 -27.88 -97.37 -20.26
CA VAL A 347 -26.42 -97.72 -20.38
C VAL A 347 -26.00 -98.52 -19.14
N VAL A 348 -25.37 -99.69 -19.42
CA VAL A 348 -24.84 -100.58 -18.39
C VAL A 348 -23.40 -100.09 -18.03
N THR A 349 -23.23 -99.59 -16.81
CA THR A 349 -21.96 -99.11 -16.33
C THR A 349 -21.24 -100.01 -15.32
N SER A 350 -21.88 -101.08 -14.96
CA SER A 350 -21.33 -102.06 -13.95
C SER A 350 -21.65 -103.49 -14.35
N ILE A 351 -20.69 -104.38 -14.17
CA ILE A 351 -20.86 -105.76 -14.38
C ILE A 351 -21.94 -106.40 -13.54
N THR A 352 -22.20 -105.81 -12.37
CA THR A 352 -23.26 -106.24 -11.43
C THR A 352 -24.67 -106.19 -12.03
N CYS A 353 -24.84 -105.32 -13.08
CA CYS A 353 -26.10 -105.16 -13.80
C CYS A 353 -26.32 -106.18 -14.89
N VAL A 354 -25.35 -107.11 -15.15
CA VAL A 354 -25.40 -108.11 -16.20
C VAL A 354 -25.79 -109.47 -15.63
N LYS A 355 -26.96 -110.02 -16.01
CA LYS A 355 -27.42 -111.29 -15.61
C LYS A 355 -27.40 -112.28 -16.72
N GLU A 356 -27.04 -113.54 -16.45
CA GLU A 356 -27.04 -114.61 -17.43
C GLU A 356 -28.42 -114.81 -18.08
N GLY A 357 -28.44 -114.89 -19.41
CA GLY A 357 -29.71 -115.05 -20.13
C GLY A 357 -30.41 -113.75 -20.47
N GLN A 358 -29.89 -112.56 -20.05
CA GLN A 358 -30.48 -111.27 -20.34
C GLN A 358 -30.04 -110.75 -21.72
N ARG A 359 -30.94 -110.13 -22.43
CA ARG A 359 -30.65 -109.46 -23.74
C ARG A 359 -30.08 -108.11 -23.50
N PHE A 360 -28.94 -107.82 -24.23
CA PHE A 360 -28.26 -106.50 -24.27
C PHE A 360 -28.16 -106.04 -25.64
N ARG A 361 -28.00 -104.72 -25.79
CA ARG A 361 -27.73 -104.01 -27.04
C ARG A 361 -26.33 -103.43 -26.92
N LEU A 362 -25.48 -103.80 -27.80
CA LEU A 362 -24.16 -103.25 -27.94
C LEU A 362 -24.18 -102.20 -29.07
N ARG A 363 -24.02 -100.96 -28.73
CA ARG A 363 -23.97 -99.84 -29.72
C ARG A 363 -22.53 -99.57 -30.09
N MET A 364 -22.26 -99.73 -31.35
CA MET A 364 -20.98 -99.39 -31.99
C MET A 364 -21.14 -98.18 -32.96
N LYS A 365 -20.04 -97.72 -33.59
CA LYS A 365 -20.03 -96.54 -34.48
C LYS A 365 -20.98 -96.80 -35.66
N ASP A 366 -20.96 -97.95 -36.24
CA ASP A 366 -21.59 -98.31 -37.48
C ASP A 366 -22.90 -99.10 -37.33
N GLY A 367 -23.34 -99.34 -36.09
CA GLY A 367 -24.58 -100.01 -35.84
C GLY A 367 -24.78 -100.57 -34.43
N THR A 368 -25.82 -101.33 -34.29
CA THR A 368 -26.15 -101.92 -33.05
C THR A 368 -26.34 -103.42 -33.20
N VAL A 369 -25.72 -104.20 -32.31
CA VAL A 369 -25.84 -105.61 -32.26
C VAL A 369 -26.59 -105.99 -31.00
N MET A 370 -27.57 -106.94 -31.11
CA MET A 370 -28.24 -107.52 -30.00
C MET A 370 -27.59 -108.87 -29.65
N PHE A 371 -27.30 -109.05 -28.42
CA PHE A 371 -26.74 -110.38 -27.96
C PHE A 371 -27.35 -110.79 -26.64
N LEU A 372 -27.21 -112.05 -26.28
CA LEU A 372 -27.59 -112.61 -25.01
C LEU A 372 -26.34 -112.83 -24.16
N ALA A 373 -26.42 -112.37 -22.91
CA ALA A 373 -25.32 -112.64 -22.00
C ALA A 373 -25.24 -114.13 -21.66
N GLY A 374 -24.09 -114.79 -21.99
CA GLY A 374 -23.76 -116.12 -21.59
C GLY A 374 -23.33 -116.14 -20.13
N LYS A 375 -22.49 -117.10 -19.76
CA LYS A 375 -21.98 -117.20 -18.36
C LYS A 375 -21.17 -115.98 -18.04
N VAL A 376 -21.54 -115.28 -16.91
CA VAL A 376 -20.83 -114.07 -16.44
C VAL A 376 -19.79 -114.50 -15.43
N TRP A 377 -18.56 -114.11 -15.63
CA TRP A 377 -17.46 -114.30 -14.70
C TRP A 377 -16.99 -112.95 -14.19
N GLU A 378 -16.86 -112.78 -12.88
CA GLU A 378 -16.19 -111.65 -12.30
C GLU A 378 -14.65 -111.90 -12.31
N GLU A 379 -13.94 -111.45 -13.23
CA GLU A 379 -12.48 -111.27 -13.10
C GLU A 379 -12.25 -109.93 -12.41
N GLY A 380 -11.57 -109.96 -11.25
CA GLY A 380 -11.21 -108.77 -10.58
C GLY A 380 -10.40 -107.85 -11.41
N VAL A 381 -10.79 -106.56 -11.54
CA VAL A 381 -9.96 -105.56 -12.09
C VAL A 381 -8.85 -105.27 -11.13
N ASP A 382 -7.62 -105.67 -11.37
CA ASP A 382 -6.45 -105.18 -10.69
C ASP A 382 -6.42 -103.65 -10.87
N ASN A 383 -6.64 -102.85 -9.85
CA ASN A 383 -6.50 -101.43 -9.83
C ASN A 383 -4.99 -101.02 -9.70
N ASP A 384 -4.20 -101.37 -10.70
CA ASP A 384 -2.86 -100.84 -10.89
C ASP A 384 -2.79 -100.21 -12.25
N LEU A 385 -3.21 -98.89 -12.34
CA LEU A 385 -2.73 -97.90 -13.33
C LEU A 385 -3.08 -96.49 -12.82
#